data_48a79bd7544b4f5e8660db9651c87969
#
_entry.id   48a79bd7544b4f5e8660db9651c87969
#
_cell.length_a   1.000
_cell.length_b   1.000
_cell.length_c   1.000
_cell.angle_alpha   90.00
_cell.angle_beta   90.00
_cell.angle_gamma   90.00
#
_symmetry.space_group_name_H-M   'P 1'
#
loop_
_entity.id
_entity.type
_entity.pdbx_description
1 polymer ?
#
loop_
_entity_poly.entity_id
_entity_poly.type
_entity_poly.pdbx_seq_one_letter_code
_entity_poly.pdbx_strand_id
1 'polypeptide(L)'
;MLKLTKKADYGLIAVRHLAAMPGNGRAASAKEIADAYGIPLPLLAKILQKLTKTGLLFSVPGSSGGYKLARRPEKISALEVIHAIDGPIILTTCFTAHGHCDQSEKCTVREPLRKVHEAIIHLLDRITISEMAGDGSLCLPETGAKTPFTTERLESLHVL
;
A
#
# COMPACT_ATOMS: atom_id res chain seq x y z
N MET A 1 -13.54 -6.69 -7.00
CA MET A 1 -12.76 -7.49 -6.03
C MET A 1 -11.59 -6.66 -5.54
N LEU A 2 -11.48 -6.42 -4.24
CA LEU A 2 -10.36 -5.67 -3.66
C LEU A 2 -9.08 -6.50 -3.80
N LYS A 3 -8.18 -6.07 -4.69
CA LYS A 3 -6.92 -6.75 -4.95
C LYS A 3 -5.84 -5.70 -5.17
N LEU A 4 -4.80 -5.75 -4.36
CA LEU A 4 -3.58 -4.99 -4.64
C LEU A 4 -2.89 -5.58 -5.86
N THR A 5 -2.39 -4.72 -6.75
CA THR A 5 -1.61 -5.20 -7.88
C THR A 5 -0.22 -5.59 -7.44
N LYS A 6 0.43 -6.48 -8.18
CA LYS A 6 1.86 -6.79 -7.95
C LYS A 6 2.75 -5.55 -8.02
N LYS A 7 2.33 -4.50 -8.74
CA LYS A 7 3.06 -3.23 -8.78
C LYS A 7 3.01 -2.51 -7.43
N ALA A 8 1.85 -2.49 -6.78
CA ALA A 8 1.71 -1.92 -5.44
C ALA A 8 2.51 -2.72 -4.40
N ASP A 9 2.47 -4.06 -4.46
CA ASP A 9 3.30 -4.92 -3.60
C ASP A 9 4.79 -4.60 -3.77
N TYR A 10 5.28 -4.53 -5.00
CA TYR A 10 6.68 -4.20 -5.28
C TYR A 10 7.05 -2.77 -4.84
N GLY A 11 6.12 -1.84 -4.93
CA GLY A 11 6.30 -0.48 -4.42
C GLY A 11 6.43 -0.44 -2.90
N LEU A 12 5.57 -1.15 -2.19
CA LEU A 12 5.64 -1.27 -0.73
C LEU A 12 6.95 -1.95 -0.29
N ILE A 13 7.38 -3.03 -0.97
CA ILE A 13 8.66 -3.71 -0.71
C ILE A 13 9.81 -2.74 -0.90
N ALA A 14 9.83 -1.97 -1.98
CA ALA A 14 10.91 -1.02 -2.26
C ALA A 14 10.98 0.11 -1.22
N VAL A 15 9.84 0.70 -0.87
CA VAL A 15 9.76 1.78 0.13
C VAL A 15 10.15 1.27 1.51
N ARG A 16 9.70 0.05 1.89
CA ARG A 16 10.12 -0.63 3.12
C ARG A 16 11.63 -0.90 3.15
N HIS A 17 12.21 -1.38 2.05
CA HIS A 17 13.64 -1.59 1.94
C HIS A 17 14.44 -0.31 2.22
N LEU A 18 14.02 0.79 1.59
CA LEU A 18 14.65 2.10 1.79
C LEU A 18 14.51 2.60 3.23
N ALA A 19 13.39 2.30 3.90
CA ALA A 19 13.16 2.65 5.31
C ALA A 19 14.02 1.83 6.27
N ALA A 20 14.27 0.56 5.96
CA ALA A 20 15.06 -0.35 6.79
C ALA A 20 16.59 -0.16 6.66
N MET A 21 17.03 0.67 5.71
CA MET A 21 18.47 0.90 5.52
C MET A 21 19.07 1.67 6.70
N PRO A 22 20.20 1.19 7.28
CA PRO A 22 20.83 1.86 8.40
C PRO A 22 21.32 3.26 7.99
N GLY A 23 21.00 4.25 8.83
CA GLY A 23 21.51 5.62 8.71
C GLY A 23 20.79 6.48 7.68
N ASN A 24 19.47 6.58 7.73
CA ASN A 24 18.58 7.58 7.03
C ASN A 24 19.14 8.40 5.82
N GLY A 25 20.20 7.92 5.18
CA GLY A 25 20.95 8.68 4.21
C GLY A 25 21.55 7.92 3.03
N ARG A 26 21.63 6.58 3.06
CA ARG A 26 22.14 5.84 1.92
C ARG A 26 21.08 5.70 0.83
N ALA A 27 21.47 5.94 -0.43
CA ALA A 27 20.64 5.63 -1.57
C ALA A 27 20.78 4.14 -1.93
N ALA A 28 19.66 3.51 -2.33
CA ALA A 28 19.70 2.20 -2.94
C ALA A 28 19.37 2.30 -4.44
N SER A 29 20.15 1.61 -5.25
CA SER A 29 19.86 1.54 -6.69
C SER A 29 18.67 0.63 -6.97
N ALA A 30 17.98 0.87 -8.09
CA ALA A 30 16.90 -0.03 -8.54
C ALA A 30 17.38 -1.47 -8.70
N LYS A 31 18.64 -1.67 -9.13
CA LYS A 31 19.25 -3.00 -9.29
C LYS A 31 19.43 -3.68 -7.93
N GLU A 32 19.97 -2.97 -6.94
CA GLU A 32 20.16 -3.49 -5.58
C GLU A 32 18.84 -4.02 -4.99
N ILE A 33 17.77 -3.24 -5.10
CA ILE A 33 16.43 -3.64 -4.60
C ILE A 33 15.87 -4.80 -5.46
N ALA A 34 16.01 -4.75 -6.78
CA ALA A 34 15.53 -5.79 -7.67
C ALA A 34 16.19 -7.15 -7.38
N ASP A 35 17.52 -7.16 -7.20
CA ASP A 35 18.29 -8.36 -6.90
C ASP A 35 17.95 -8.93 -5.51
N ALA A 36 17.75 -8.04 -4.51
CA ALA A 36 17.40 -8.45 -3.14
C ALA A 36 16.04 -9.18 -3.04
N TYR A 37 15.07 -8.83 -3.88
CA TYR A 37 13.71 -9.38 -3.80
C TYR A 37 13.27 -10.17 -5.03
N GLY A 38 14.15 -10.40 -5.99
CA GLY A 38 13.81 -11.11 -7.24
C GLY A 38 12.77 -10.38 -8.09
N ILE A 39 12.75 -9.06 -8.06
CA ILE A 39 11.81 -8.24 -8.82
C ILE A 39 12.41 -7.92 -10.19
N PRO A 40 11.64 -8.04 -11.30
CA PRO A 40 12.15 -7.64 -12.61
C PRO A 40 12.57 -6.16 -12.64
N LEU A 41 13.86 -5.91 -12.89
CA LEU A 41 14.46 -4.57 -12.86
C LEU A 41 13.70 -3.52 -13.71
N PRO A 42 13.27 -3.79 -14.97
CA PRO A 42 12.53 -2.81 -15.77
C PRO A 42 11.19 -2.41 -15.14
N LEU A 43 10.53 -3.33 -14.44
CA LEU A 43 9.27 -3.08 -13.76
C LEU A 43 9.51 -2.23 -12.50
N LEU A 44 10.49 -2.62 -11.68
CA LEU A 44 10.84 -1.89 -10.46
C LEU A 44 11.30 -0.46 -10.77
N ALA A 45 12.10 -0.27 -11.81
CA ALA A 45 12.55 1.06 -12.24
C ALA A 45 11.35 1.98 -12.56
N LYS A 46 10.33 1.48 -13.26
CA LYS A 46 9.11 2.25 -13.53
C LYS A 46 8.32 2.59 -12.26
N ILE A 47 8.27 1.67 -11.30
CA ILE A 47 7.61 1.88 -10.01
C ILE A 47 8.34 2.98 -9.23
N LEU A 48 9.67 2.88 -9.10
CA LEU A 48 10.49 3.87 -8.40
C LEU A 48 10.39 5.26 -9.04
N GLN A 49 10.39 5.34 -10.38
CA GLN A 49 10.15 6.60 -11.10
C GLN A 49 8.76 7.17 -10.78
N LYS A 50 7.73 6.33 -10.70
CA LYS A 50 6.38 6.78 -10.36
C LYS A 50 6.31 7.31 -8.93
N LEU A 51 6.92 6.61 -7.97
CA LEU A 51 7.02 7.05 -6.58
C LEU A 51 7.83 8.36 -6.43
N THR A 52 8.83 8.57 -7.29
CA THR A 52 9.59 9.83 -7.34
C THR A 52 8.72 10.97 -7.86
N LYS A 53 7.94 10.74 -8.91
CA LYS A 53 7.02 11.75 -9.47
C LYS A 53 5.93 12.17 -8.48
N THR A 54 5.51 11.28 -7.60
CA THR A 54 4.52 11.58 -6.56
C THR A 54 5.14 12.19 -5.29
N GLY A 55 6.47 12.39 -5.25
CA GLY A 55 7.16 13.00 -4.11
C GLY A 55 7.35 12.08 -2.90
N LEU A 56 7.17 10.77 -3.05
CA LEU A 56 7.45 9.79 -2.00
C LEU A 56 8.94 9.42 -1.96
N LEU A 57 9.59 9.45 -3.10
CA LEU A 57 11.04 9.22 -3.24
C LEU A 57 11.70 10.41 -3.94
N PHE A 58 13.01 10.51 -3.79
CA PHE A 58 13.84 11.32 -4.66
C PHE A 58 15.04 10.49 -5.17
N SER A 59 15.51 10.83 -6.37
CA SER A 59 16.65 10.18 -6.97
C SER A 59 17.94 10.92 -6.63
N VAL A 60 19.00 10.17 -6.32
CA VAL A 60 20.33 10.69 -6.08
C VAL A 60 21.20 10.29 -7.27
N PRO A 61 21.79 11.26 -7.99
CA PRO A 61 22.67 10.96 -9.13
C PRO A 61 24.04 10.45 -8.66
N GLY A 62 24.78 9.82 -9.58
CA GLY A 62 26.16 9.37 -9.36
C GLY A 62 26.33 7.86 -9.30
N SER A 63 27.58 7.42 -9.19
CA SER A 63 27.97 5.99 -9.14
C SER A 63 27.45 5.26 -7.91
N SER A 64 27.31 5.97 -6.79
CA SER A 64 26.67 5.50 -5.55
C SER A 64 25.26 6.04 -5.39
N GLY A 65 24.63 6.48 -6.49
CA GLY A 65 23.31 7.03 -6.54
C GLY A 65 22.21 5.96 -6.45
N GLY A 66 20.98 6.43 -6.51
CA GLY A 66 19.82 5.56 -6.42
C GLY A 66 18.59 6.34 -5.92
N TYR A 67 17.78 5.70 -5.10
CA TYR A 67 16.56 6.28 -4.56
C TYR A 67 16.65 6.38 -3.04
N LYS A 68 16.01 7.40 -2.49
CA LYS A 68 15.84 7.63 -1.05
C LYS A 68 14.39 8.05 -0.76
N LEU A 69 13.95 7.84 0.47
CA LEU A 69 12.69 8.39 0.95
C LEU A 69 12.75 9.93 0.95
N ALA A 70 11.71 10.58 0.45
CA ALA A 70 11.59 12.05 0.47
C ALA A 70 11.15 12.58 1.84
N ARG A 71 10.54 11.72 2.65
CA ARG A 71 10.06 12.02 4.01
C ARG A 71 10.47 10.89 4.96
N ARG A 72 10.42 11.16 6.26
CA ARG A 72 10.67 10.15 7.29
C ARG A 72 9.65 9.01 7.14
N PRO A 73 10.04 7.73 7.33
CA PRO A 73 9.16 6.58 7.13
C PRO A 73 7.91 6.59 8.03
N GLU A 74 7.97 7.27 9.20
CA GLU A 74 6.82 7.47 10.09
C GLU A 74 5.77 8.44 9.50
N LYS A 75 6.15 9.19 8.48
CA LYS A 75 5.33 10.19 7.78
C LYS A 75 4.83 9.70 6.42
N ILE A 76 5.03 8.44 6.10
CA ILE A 76 4.57 7.82 4.85
C ILE A 76 3.67 6.65 5.22
N SER A 77 2.41 6.69 4.76
CA SER A 77 1.46 5.60 4.99
C SER A 77 1.50 4.56 3.85
N ALA A 78 1.06 3.35 4.15
CA ALA A 78 0.88 2.32 3.13
C ALA A 78 -0.12 2.77 2.05
N LEU A 79 -1.16 3.51 2.45
CA LEU A 79 -2.17 4.06 1.55
C LEU A 79 -1.54 5.00 0.52
N GLU A 80 -0.65 5.92 0.93
CA GLU A 80 0.02 6.85 0.01
C GLU A 80 0.83 6.11 -1.07
N VAL A 81 1.54 5.04 -0.70
CA VAL A 81 2.31 4.22 -1.65
C VAL A 81 1.38 3.52 -2.64
N ILE A 82 0.29 2.92 -2.16
CA ILE A 82 -0.71 2.24 -3.00
C ILE A 82 -1.35 3.24 -3.96
N HIS A 83 -1.81 4.39 -3.46
CA HIS A 83 -2.41 5.45 -4.27
C HIS A 83 -1.45 5.98 -5.33
N ALA A 84 -0.17 6.12 -4.99
CA ALA A 84 0.84 6.57 -5.95
C ALA A 84 1.01 5.59 -7.12
N ILE A 85 0.78 4.29 -6.91
CA ILE A 85 1.04 3.26 -7.92
C ILE A 85 -0.24 2.86 -8.66
N ASP A 86 -1.30 2.54 -7.94
CA ASP A 86 -2.55 2.00 -8.50
C ASP A 86 -3.65 3.04 -8.64
N GLY A 87 -3.50 4.19 -7.99
CA GLY A 87 -4.56 5.18 -7.85
C GLY A 87 -5.49 4.86 -6.68
N PRO A 88 -6.68 5.49 -6.62
CA PRO A 88 -7.59 5.33 -5.50
C PRO A 88 -8.10 3.89 -5.37
N ILE A 89 -8.15 3.41 -4.15
CA ILE A 89 -8.74 2.11 -3.84
C ILE A 89 -10.25 2.24 -3.97
N ILE A 90 -10.86 1.40 -4.79
CA ILE A 90 -12.30 1.40 -5.05
C ILE A 90 -12.86 0.02 -4.72
N LEU A 91 -13.77 -0.06 -3.77
CA LEU A 91 -14.42 -1.31 -3.39
C LEU A 91 -15.57 -1.64 -4.35
N THR A 92 -16.35 -0.63 -4.71
CA THR A 92 -17.47 -0.74 -5.66
C THR A 92 -17.51 0.47 -6.59
N THR A 93 -18.02 0.27 -7.81
CA THR A 93 -18.11 1.34 -8.81
C THR A 93 -18.97 2.51 -8.37
N CYS A 94 -19.95 2.30 -7.49
CA CYS A 94 -20.82 3.37 -6.98
C CYS A 94 -20.10 4.38 -6.05
N PHE A 95 -18.86 4.11 -5.66
CA PHE A 95 -18.01 5.05 -4.88
C PHE A 95 -17.06 5.86 -5.77
N THR A 96 -17.14 5.71 -7.08
CA THR A 96 -16.39 6.56 -8.01
C THR A 96 -17.12 7.86 -8.30
N ALA A 97 -16.40 8.92 -8.69
CA ALA A 97 -16.98 10.21 -9.03
C ALA A 97 -18.00 10.13 -10.21
N HIS A 98 -17.90 9.11 -11.04
CA HIS A 98 -18.78 8.86 -12.20
C HIS A 98 -19.61 7.57 -12.04
N GLY A 99 -19.65 7.01 -10.83
CA GLY A 99 -20.36 5.76 -10.56
C GLY A 99 -21.86 5.96 -10.64
N HIS A 100 -22.45 5.63 -11.78
CA HIS A 100 -23.90 5.52 -11.93
C HIS A 100 -24.32 4.09 -11.60
N CYS A 101 -25.34 3.95 -10.74
CA CYS A 101 -25.90 2.66 -10.38
C CYS A 101 -27.42 2.76 -10.46
N ASP A 102 -28.02 1.96 -11.31
CA ASP A 102 -29.49 1.93 -11.50
C ASP A 102 -30.24 1.49 -10.25
N GLN A 103 -29.56 0.82 -9.34
CA GLN A 103 -30.10 0.38 -8.04
C GLN A 103 -29.93 1.39 -6.91
N SER A 104 -29.36 2.58 -7.16
CA SER A 104 -28.98 3.55 -6.13
C SER A 104 -30.11 3.90 -5.16
N GLU A 105 -31.34 4.04 -5.66
CA GLU A 105 -32.51 4.40 -4.85
C GLU A 105 -33.02 3.26 -3.95
N LYS A 106 -32.78 2.01 -4.36
CA LYS A 106 -33.26 0.81 -3.66
C LYS A 106 -32.13 0.01 -2.99
N CYS A 107 -30.91 0.52 -3.05
CA CYS A 107 -29.72 -0.19 -2.59
C CYS A 107 -29.60 -0.15 -1.07
N THR A 108 -29.86 -1.28 -0.42
CA THR A 108 -29.74 -1.45 1.03
C THR A 108 -28.31 -1.71 1.51
N VAL A 109 -27.39 -2.06 0.59
CA VAL A 109 -25.99 -2.41 0.93
C VAL A 109 -24.99 -1.29 0.67
N ARG A 110 -25.41 -0.20 0.03
CA ARG A 110 -24.52 0.91 -0.31
C ARG A 110 -23.87 1.53 0.94
N GLU A 111 -24.68 1.86 1.93
CA GLU A 111 -24.19 2.50 3.16
C GLU A 111 -23.31 1.57 4.01
N PRO A 112 -23.68 0.30 4.25
CA PRO A 112 -22.77 -0.66 4.89
C PRO A 112 -21.44 -0.81 4.15
N LEU A 113 -21.43 -0.91 2.82
CA LEU A 113 -20.20 -1.04 2.03
C LEU A 113 -19.38 0.24 2.03
N ARG A 114 -20.01 1.43 2.11
CA ARG A 114 -19.28 2.69 2.27
C ARG A 114 -18.48 2.71 3.57
N LYS A 115 -19.09 2.28 4.67
CA LYS A 115 -18.41 2.17 5.98
C LYS A 115 -17.23 1.19 5.94
N VAL A 116 -17.38 0.06 5.26
CA VAL A 116 -16.28 -0.90 5.05
C VAL A 116 -15.17 -0.28 4.23
N HIS A 117 -15.52 0.42 3.14
CA HIS A 117 -14.55 1.11 2.29
C HIS A 117 -13.73 2.13 3.08
N GLU A 118 -14.42 3.00 3.84
CA GLU A 118 -13.78 4.00 4.70
C GLU A 118 -12.88 3.36 5.76
N ALA A 119 -13.33 2.27 6.39
CA ALA A 119 -12.52 1.55 7.37
C ALA A 119 -11.24 0.97 6.77
N ILE A 120 -11.29 0.44 5.55
CA ILE A 120 -10.10 -0.05 4.83
C ILE A 120 -9.13 1.10 4.52
N ILE A 121 -9.64 2.21 4.01
CA ILE A 121 -8.82 3.40 3.73
C ILE A 121 -8.14 3.90 5.00
N HIS A 122 -8.89 4.07 6.08
CA HIS A 122 -8.35 4.50 7.37
C HIS A 122 -7.30 3.54 7.92
N LEU A 123 -7.52 2.23 7.80
CA LEU A 123 -6.55 1.23 8.26
C LEU A 123 -5.23 1.36 7.50
N LEU A 124 -5.28 1.44 6.16
CA LEU A 124 -4.10 1.57 5.32
C LEU A 124 -3.38 2.92 5.52
N ASP A 125 -4.12 3.98 5.82
CA ASP A 125 -3.56 5.30 6.10
C ASP A 125 -2.83 5.35 7.45
N ARG A 126 -3.28 4.57 8.43
CA ARG A 126 -2.63 4.48 9.74
C ARG A 126 -1.38 3.63 9.76
N ILE A 127 -1.27 2.64 8.88
CA ILE A 127 -0.08 1.80 8.79
C ILE A 127 1.04 2.60 8.12
N THR A 128 2.08 2.91 8.88
CA THR A 128 3.25 3.64 8.40
C THR A 128 4.31 2.71 7.81
N ILE A 129 5.15 3.26 6.93
CA ILE A 129 6.29 2.50 6.38
C ILE A 129 7.30 2.15 7.47
N SER A 130 7.40 2.95 8.52
CA SER A 130 8.24 2.65 9.69
C SER A 130 7.77 1.38 10.41
N GLU A 131 6.45 1.24 10.64
CA GLU A 131 5.88 0.04 11.23
C GLU A 131 6.08 -1.20 10.35
N MET A 132 5.96 -1.04 9.03
CA MET A 132 6.23 -2.12 8.07
C MET A 132 7.73 -2.49 8.00
N ALA A 133 8.63 -1.57 8.30
CA ALA A 133 10.08 -1.80 8.31
C ALA A 133 10.58 -2.43 9.61
N GLY A 134 9.82 -2.30 10.70
CA GLY A 134 10.07 -2.98 11.97
C GLY A 134 9.93 -4.50 11.87
N ASP A 135 10.07 -5.17 13.00
CA ASP A 135 10.08 -6.64 13.14
C ASP A 135 8.71 -7.33 12.96
N GLY A 136 7.77 -6.67 12.27
CA GLY A 136 6.50 -7.27 11.85
C GLY A 136 5.38 -7.22 12.89
N SER A 137 5.61 -6.60 14.04
CA SER A 137 4.55 -6.32 15.01
C SER A 137 3.71 -5.12 14.56
N LEU A 138 2.81 -5.34 13.59
CA LEU A 138 1.77 -4.38 13.27
C LEU A 138 0.80 -4.31 14.46
N CYS A 139 0.87 -3.24 15.25
CA CYS A 139 -0.19 -2.89 16.17
C CYS A 139 -1.43 -2.47 15.38
N LEU A 140 -2.24 -3.44 14.97
CA LEU A 140 -3.58 -3.13 14.50
C LEU A 140 -4.34 -2.50 15.67
N PRO A 141 -4.98 -1.33 15.47
CA PRO A 141 -5.82 -0.77 16.52
C PRO A 141 -6.91 -1.79 16.83
N GLU A 142 -7.03 -2.15 18.10
CA GLU A 142 -8.18 -2.91 18.55
C GLU A 142 -9.41 -2.08 18.19
N THR A 143 -10.09 -2.49 17.14
CA THR A 143 -11.44 -2.00 16.88
C THR A 143 -12.27 -2.47 18.05
N GLY A 144 -12.79 -1.55 18.84
CA GLY A 144 -13.62 -1.84 20.02
C GLY A 144 -14.95 -2.54 19.70
N ALA A 145 -14.95 -3.46 18.75
CA ALA A 145 -16.03 -4.37 18.40
C ALA A 145 -15.60 -5.78 18.83
N LYS A 146 -16.21 -6.23 19.91
CA LYS A 146 -16.10 -7.59 20.43
C LYS A 146 -16.55 -8.63 19.41
N THR A 147 -15.66 -9.06 18.52
CA THR A 147 -15.69 -10.42 17.95
C THR A 147 -14.29 -10.74 17.43
N PRO A 148 -13.63 -11.79 17.92
CA PRO A 148 -12.38 -12.24 17.34
C PRO A 148 -12.67 -12.75 15.93
N PHE A 149 -11.99 -12.16 14.95
CA PHE A 149 -11.95 -12.70 13.60
C PHE A 149 -11.03 -13.92 13.65
N THR A 150 -11.60 -15.08 13.94
CA THR A 150 -10.87 -16.35 13.93
C THR A 150 -10.66 -16.78 12.49
N THR A 151 -9.43 -17.16 12.19
CA THR A 151 -8.96 -17.68 10.89
C THR A 151 -9.76 -18.91 10.40
N GLU A 152 -10.47 -19.60 11.29
CA GLU A 152 -11.32 -20.75 10.97
C GLU A 152 -12.50 -20.46 10.01
N ARG A 153 -12.89 -19.18 9.88
CA ARG A 153 -14.00 -18.79 8.98
C ARG A 153 -13.57 -18.58 7.52
N LEU A 154 -12.28 -18.53 7.24
CA LEU A 154 -11.78 -18.37 5.86
C LEU A 154 -11.71 -19.71 5.12
N GLU A 155 -11.56 -20.83 5.81
CA GLU A 155 -11.49 -22.15 5.18
C GLU A 155 -12.86 -22.64 4.68
N SER A 156 -13.97 -22.17 5.27
CA SER A 156 -15.32 -22.55 4.84
C SER A 156 -15.85 -21.79 3.62
N LEU A 157 -15.13 -20.78 3.13
CA LEU A 157 -15.52 -19.99 1.95
C LEU A 157 -14.82 -20.44 0.64
N HIS A 158 -14.03 -21.50 0.68
CA HIS A 158 -13.32 -22.05 -0.50
C HIS A 158 -14.06 -23.23 -1.16
N VAL A 159 -15.28 -23.54 -0.72
CA VAL A 159 -16.12 -24.58 -1.34
C VAL A 159 -17.42 -23.95 -1.84
N LEU A 160 -17.34 -23.30 -3.00
CA LEU A 160 -18.44 -23.19 -4.00
C LEU A 160 -17.84 -22.65 -5.29
#